data_82034ff43b0b940930666ed7d2d24f36
#
_entry.id   82034ff43b0b940930666ed7d2d24f36
#
_cell.length_a   1.000
_cell.length_b   1.000
_cell.length_c   1.000
_cell.angle_alpha   90.00
_cell.angle_beta   90.00
_cell.angle_gamma   90.00
#
_symmetry.space_group_name_H-M   'P 1'
#
loop_
_entity.id
_entity.type
_entity.pdbx_description
1 polymer ?
#
loop_
_entity_poly.entity_id
_entity_poly.type
_entity_poly.pdbx_seq_one_letter_code
_entity_poly.pdbx_strand_id
1 'polypeptide(L)'
;MSILIVKNMNHGFGDRAIFEDVSFRLLKGEHVGLIGANGEGKSTFMNIITGKLMPDEGDVQWSNKVRVGYMDQHAQLEKGKTIREVLREAFQYLFDMEVEMNGLYERMGEMSEDEMTKALERTATIQDMLDHNGFYMIDAKVEEVAAGLGLRDVGLDKDVTDLSGGQRTKVLLAKLLLETPDIL
;
A
#
# COMPACT_ATOMS: atom_id res chain seq x y z
N MET A 1 15.64 -0.40 -16.50
CA MET A 1 15.42 -1.67 -15.76
C MET A 1 13.92 -1.93 -15.75
N SER A 2 13.48 -3.15 -16.13
CA SER A 2 12.05 -3.49 -16.13
C SER A 2 11.56 -3.64 -14.70
N ILE A 3 10.42 -3.03 -14.38
CA ILE A 3 9.76 -3.13 -13.07
C ILE A 3 8.61 -4.15 -13.09
N LEU A 4 7.97 -4.34 -14.25
CA LEU A 4 6.94 -5.35 -14.50
C LEU A 4 7.22 -6.02 -15.84
N ILE A 5 7.08 -7.33 -15.89
CA ILE A 5 7.14 -8.14 -17.08
C ILE A 5 5.93 -9.07 -17.11
N VAL A 6 5.17 -9.00 -18.19
CA VAL A 6 4.07 -9.91 -18.51
C VAL A 6 4.46 -10.70 -19.75
N LYS A 7 4.32 -12.03 -19.71
CA LYS A 7 4.70 -12.94 -20.80
C LYS A 7 3.57 -13.90 -21.14
N ASN A 8 3.20 -13.93 -22.41
CA ASN A 8 2.26 -14.87 -23.00
C ASN A 8 0.99 -15.06 -22.15
N MET A 9 0.47 -13.96 -21.61
CA MET A 9 -0.69 -13.99 -20.74
C MET A 9 -1.95 -14.27 -21.53
N ASN A 10 -2.66 -15.33 -21.14
CA ASN A 10 -3.98 -15.69 -21.63
C ASN A 10 -4.97 -15.64 -20.46
N HIS A 11 -6.16 -15.13 -20.70
CA HIS A 11 -7.25 -15.16 -19.72
C HIS A 11 -8.61 -14.98 -20.39
N GLY A 12 -9.60 -15.73 -19.90
CA GLY A 12 -10.98 -15.67 -20.38
C GLY A 12 -12.00 -15.98 -19.30
N PHE A 13 -13.27 -15.76 -19.62
CA PHE A 13 -14.40 -16.12 -18.78
C PHE A 13 -15.36 -17.01 -19.58
N GLY A 14 -15.44 -18.28 -19.20
CA GLY A 14 -16.18 -19.28 -19.97
C GLY A 14 -15.65 -19.38 -21.40
N ASP A 15 -16.50 -19.22 -22.39
CA ASP A 15 -16.12 -19.32 -23.83
C ASP A 15 -15.58 -17.99 -24.40
N ARG A 16 -15.48 -16.94 -23.59
CA ARG A 16 -14.99 -15.64 -24.04
C ARG A 16 -13.56 -15.42 -23.65
N ALA A 17 -12.64 -15.42 -24.61
CA ALA A 17 -11.28 -14.95 -24.43
C ALA A 17 -11.29 -13.42 -24.23
N ILE A 18 -10.53 -12.95 -23.23
CA ILE A 18 -10.31 -11.52 -22.92
C ILE A 18 -8.90 -11.13 -23.35
N PHE A 19 -7.92 -11.97 -23.05
CA PHE A 19 -6.52 -11.79 -23.43
C PHE A 19 -6.01 -13.03 -24.12
N GLU A 20 -5.32 -12.85 -25.25
CA GLU A 20 -4.66 -13.90 -26.01
C GLU A 20 -3.22 -13.48 -26.28
N ASP A 21 -2.27 -14.25 -25.76
CA ASP A 21 -0.81 -14.08 -25.94
C ASP A 21 -0.30 -12.65 -25.64
N VAL A 22 -0.82 -12.01 -24.59
CA VAL A 22 -0.43 -10.66 -24.23
C VAL A 22 0.94 -10.68 -23.55
N SER A 23 1.89 -9.98 -24.15
CA SER A 23 3.23 -9.78 -23.60
C SER A 23 3.59 -8.31 -23.58
N PHE A 24 4.01 -7.80 -22.43
CA PHE A 24 4.51 -6.44 -22.31
C PHE A 24 5.47 -6.28 -21.14
N ARG A 25 6.19 -5.18 -21.11
CA ARG A 25 7.04 -4.80 -19.97
C ARG A 25 6.92 -3.32 -19.67
N LEU A 26 7.01 -3.00 -18.39
CA LEU A 26 7.05 -1.63 -17.87
C LEU A 26 8.45 -1.32 -17.37
N LEU A 27 9.01 -0.20 -17.79
CA LEU A 27 10.31 0.27 -17.34
C LEU A 27 10.17 1.32 -16.24
N LYS A 28 11.22 1.48 -15.44
CA LYS A 28 11.24 2.51 -14.40
C LYS A 28 11.11 3.91 -15.03
N GLY A 29 10.17 4.70 -14.50
CA GLY A 29 9.90 6.07 -14.97
C GLY A 29 8.96 6.16 -16.16
N GLU A 30 8.45 5.03 -16.69
CA GLU A 30 7.42 5.06 -17.73
C GLU A 30 6.03 5.36 -17.15
N HIS A 31 5.24 6.09 -17.92
CA HIS A 31 3.81 6.31 -17.69
C HIS A 31 3.05 5.61 -18.80
N VAL A 32 2.18 4.68 -18.42
CA VAL A 32 1.41 3.87 -19.37
C VAL A 32 -0.08 4.10 -19.15
N GLY A 33 -0.80 4.41 -20.25
CA GLY A 33 -2.25 4.52 -20.24
C GLY A 33 -2.89 3.26 -20.80
N LEU A 34 -3.77 2.62 -20.01
CA LEU A 34 -4.59 1.49 -20.45
C LEU A 34 -5.94 2.03 -20.97
N ILE A 35 -6.12 2.00 -22.30
CA ILE A 35 -7.32 2.50 -22.97
C ILE A 35 -8.11 1.37 -23.60
N GLY A 36 -9.42 1.55 -23.74
CA GLY A 36 -10.35 0.59 -24.35
C GLY A 36 -11.78 0.86 -23.92
N ALA A 37 -12.77 0.26 -24.59
CA ALA A 37 -14.17 0.37 -24.27
C ALA A 37 -14.54 -0.33 -22.94
N ASN A 38 -15.74 -0.05 -22.41
CA ASN A 38 -16.21 -0.76 -21.22
C ASN A 38 -16.43 -2.24 -21.54
N GLY A 39 -15.97 -3.12 -20.66
CA GLY A 39 -16.07 -4.57 -20.82
C GLY A 39 -14.93 -5.22 -21.63
N GLU A 40 -13.92 -4.46 -22.10
CA GLU A 40 -12.75 -4.98 -22.83
C GLU A 40 -11.62 -5.51 -21.92
N GLY A 41 -11.89 -5.70 -20.64
CA GLY A 41 -10.94 -6.38 -19.77
C GLY A 41 -9.95 -5.48 -19.02
N LYS A 42 -10.06 -4.12 -19.06
CA LYS A 42 -9.13 -3.22 -18.35
C LYS A 42 -9.00 -3.54 -16.87
N SER A 43 -10.14 -3.71 -16.18
CA SER A 43 -10.15 -4.08 -14.75
C SER A 43 -9.62 -5.50 -14.52
N THR A 44 -9.89 -6.43 -15.44
CA THR A 44 -9.36 -7.78 -15.41
C THR A 44 -7.83 -7.78 -15.52
N PHE A 45 -7.28 -6.98 -16.46
CA PHE A 45 -5.85 -6.79 -16.60
C PHE A 45 -5.21 -6.24 -15.31
N MET A 46 -5.81 -5.18 -14.75
CA MET A 46 -5.33 -4.62 -13.48
C MET A 46 -5.39 -5.63 -12.32
N ASN A 47 -6.44 -6.43 -12.24
CA ASN A 47 -6.56 -7.48 -11.23
C ASN A 47 -5.50 -8.57 -11.40
N ILE A 48 -5.15 -8.93 -12.64
CA ILE A 48 -4.10 -9.92 -12.91
C ILE A 48 -2.73 -9.37 -12.51
N ILE A 49 -2.36 -8.17 -12.96
CA ILE A 49 -1.04 -7.61 -12.66
C ILE A 49 -0.87 -7.26 -11.17
N THR A 50 -1.96 -6.99 -10.45
CA THR A 50 -1.93 -6.77 -8.98
C THR A 50 -2.04 -8.06 -8.17
N GLY A 51 -2.16 -9.23 -8.83
CA GLY A 51 -2.23 -10.53 -8.17
C GLY A 51 -3.60 -10.86 -7.51
N LYS A 52 -4.64 -10.03 -7.75
CA LYS A 52 -6.00 -10.31 -7.30
C LYS A 52 -6.69 -11.40 -8.11
N LEU A 53 -6.23 -11.63 -9.32
CA LEU A 53 -6.70 -12.66 -10.24
C LEU A 53 -5.49 -13.35 -10.87
N MET A 54 -5.56 -14.69 -10.98
CA MET A 54 -4.53 -15.46 -11.69
C MET A 54 -4.87 -15.50 -13.18
N PRO A 55 -3.89 -15.35 -14.08
CA PRO A 55 -4.10 -15.62 -15.49
C PRO A 55 -4.30 -17.13 -15.71
N ASP A 56 -4.96 -17.51 -16.81
CA ASP A 56 -5.14 -18.92 -17.16
C ASP A 56 -3.81 -19.52 -17.65
N GLU A 57 -3.00 -18.73 -18.36
CA GLU A 57 -1.66 -19.06 -18.80
C GLU A 57 -0.76 -17.83 -18.82
N GLY A 58 0.54 -18.07 -18.84
CA GLY A 58 1.56 -17.02 -18.87
C GLY A 58 2.02 -16.57 -17.50
N ASP A 59 2.94 -15.60 -17.48
CA ASP A 59 3.62 -15.16 -16.29
C ASP A 59 3.49 -13.64 -16.09
N VAL A 60 3.29 -13.23 -14.84
CA VAL A 60 3.37 -11.84 -14.37
C VAL A 60 4.48 -11.73 -13.31
N GLN A 61 5.52 -11.01 -13.63
CA GLN A 61 6.70 -10.88 -12.76
C GLN A 61 6.97 -9.42 -12.43
N TRP A 62 6.88 -9.07 -11.15
CA TRP A 62 7.37 -7.80 -10.62
C TRP A 62 8.85 -7.91 -10.26
N SER A 63 9.58 -6.82 -10.45
CA SER A 63 10.96 -6.73 -9.96
C SER A 63 10.99 -6.85 -8.43
N ASN A 64 12.01 -7.52 -7.91
CA ASN A 64 12.19 -7.66 -6.46
C ASN A 64 12.28 -6.27 -5.80
N LYS A 65 11.60 -6.13 -4.65
CA LYS A 65 11.56 -4.90 -3.83
C LYS A 65 10.76 -3.73 -4.41
N VAL A 66 9.97 -3.93 -5.47
CA VAL A 66 9.04 -2.89 -5.97
C VAL A 66 7.78 -2.90 -5.12
N ARG A 67 7.46 -1.75 -4.53
CA ARG A 67 6.18 -1.53 -3.83
C ARG A 67 5.16 -1.03 -4.85
N VAL A 68 4.11 -1.82 -5.04
CA VAL A 68 3.04 -1.53 -5.99
C VAL A 68 1.88 -0.90 -5.24
N GLY A 69 1.53 0.32 -5.57
CA GLY A 69 0.33 0.99 -5.11
C GLY A 69 -0.82 0.78 -6.10
N TYR A 70 -1.97 0.37 -5.60
CA TYR A 70 -3.17 0.19 -6.42
C TYR A 70 -4.37 0.86 -5.77
N MET A 71 -4.93 1.85 -6.45
CA MET A 71 -6.16 2.50 -6.00
C MET A 71 -7.38 1.71 -6.48
N ASP A 72 -7.97 0.94 -5.59
CA ASP A 72 -9.22 0.25 -5.85
C ASP A 72 -10.40 1.24 -5.72
N GLN A 73 -11.14 1.45 -6.80
CA GLN A 73 -12.33 2.33 -6.81
C GLN A 73 -13.45 1.84 -5.86
N HIS A 74 -13.44 0.54 -5.52
CA HIS A 74 -14.43 -0.10 -4.66
C HIS A 74 -13.89 -0.36 -3.24
N ALA A 75 -12.67 0.12 -2.93
CA ALA A 75 -12.12 -0.02 -1.58
C ALA A 75 -13.06 0.61 -0.56
N GLN A 76 -13.42 -0.16 0.45
CA GLN A 76 -14.27 0.30 1.53
C GLN A 76 -13.38 0.79 2.67
N LEU A 77 -13.67 1.98 3.16
CA LEU A 77 -13.09 2.49 4.39
C LEU A 77 -13.78 1.84 5.58
N GLU A 78 -13.02 1.45 6.58
CA GLU A 78 -13.54 0.81 7.78
C GLU A 78 -14.40 1.77 8.59
N LYS A 79 -15.62 1.34 8.91
CA LYS A 79 -16.58 2.15 9.66
C LYS A 79 -16.08 2.43 11.08
N GLY A 80 -16.35 3.65 11.55
CA GLY A 80 -15.96 4.06 12.90
C GLY A 80 -14.51 4.57 13.01
N LYS A 81 -13.77 4.62 11.90
CA LYS A 81 -12.45 5.26 11.85
C LYS A 81 -12.55 6.69 11.36
N THR A 82 -11.73 7.55 11.90
CA THR A 82 -11.51 8.91 11.42
C THR A 82 -10.62 8.93 10.18
N ILE A 83 -10.65 10.03 9.40
CA ILE A 83 -9.73 10.22 8.28
C ILE A 83 -8.27 10.08 8.77
N ARG A 84 -7.92 10.68 9.90
CA ARG A 84 -6.57 10.62 10.50
C ARG A 84 -6.14 9.17 10.76
N GLU A 85 -7.00 8.36 11.38
CA GLU A 85 -6.71 6.97 11.67
C GLU A 85 -6.47 6.16 10.39
N VAL A 86 -7.33 6.35 9.37
CA VAL A 86 -7.15 5.68 8.06
C VAL A 86 -5.83 6.07 7.40
N LEU A 87 -5.42 7.35 7.47
CA LEU A 87 -4.16 7.79 6.88
C LEU A 87 -2.94 7.26 7.66
N ARG A 88 -3.04 7.14 8.98
CA ARG A 88 -1.98 6.56 9.81
C ARG A 88 -1.75 5.06 9.55
N GLU A 89 -2.75 4.35 9.04
CA GLU A 89 -2.60 2.92 8.67
C GLU A 89 -1.50 2.70 7.61
N ALA A 90 -1.18 3.71 6.78
CA ALA A 90 -0.05 3.64 5.85
C ALA A 90 1.30 3.36 6.55
N PHE A 91 1.37 3.65 7.85
CA PHE A 91 2.55 3.48 8.70
C PHE A 91 2.37 2.39 9.75
N GLN A 92 1.33 1.53 9.63
CA GLN A 92 0.99 0.53 10.65
C GLN A 92 2.20 -0.32 11.05
N TYR A 93 3.04 -0.70 10.10
CA TYR A 93 4.25 -1.47 10.36
C TYR A 93 5.24 -0.79 11.32
N LEU A 94 5.29 0.55 11.36
CA LEU A 94 6.13 1.31 12.30
C LEU A 94 5.50 1.33 13.70
N PHE A 95 4.18 1.46 13.78
CA PHE A 95 3.48 1.37 15.06
C PHE A 95 3.60 -0.03 15.66
N ASP A 96 3.53 -1.08 14.83
CA ASP A 96 3.74 -2.46 15.28
C ASP A 96 5.17 -2.67 15.82
N MET A 97 6.18 -2.07 15.17
CA MET A 97 7.57 -2.09 15.64
C MET A 97 7.74 -1.34 16.97
N GLU A 98 7.09 -0.20 17.14
CA GLU A 98 7.12 0.55 18.39
C GLU A 98 6.50 -0.29 19.54
N VAL A 99 5.38 -0.94 19.29
CA VAL A 99 4.73 -1.85 20.26
C VAL A 99 5.66 -3.01 20.60
N GLU A 100 6.33 -3.62 19.60
CA GLU A 100 7.33 -4.69 19.84
C GLU A 100 8.46 -4.18 20.74
N MET A 101 9.01 -3.02 20.44
CA MET A 101 10.12 -2.41 21.18
C MET A 101 9.73 -2.15 22.64
N ASN A 102 8.56 -1.54 22.87
CA ASN A 102 8.07 -1.25 24.21
C ASN A 102 7.83 -2.55 25.00
N GLY A 103 7.24 -3.57 24.37
CA GLY A 103 7.05 -4.88 24.99
C GLY A 103 8.36 -5.62 25.33
N LEU A 104 9.44 -5.37 24.57
CA LEU A 104 10.78 -5.88 24.93
C LEU A 104 11.32 -5.14 26.17
N TYR A 105 11.23 -3.82 26.22
CA TYR A 105 11.67 -3.02 27.37
C TYR A 105 10.94 -3.43 28.66
N GLU A 106 9.63 -3.61 28.62
CA GLU A 106 8.84 -4.02 29.78
C GLU A 106 9.28 -5.37 30.37
N ARG A 107 9.73 -6.30 29.52
CA ARG A 107 10.13 -7.65 29.92
C ARG A 107 11.61 -7.80 30.27
N MET A 108 12.45 -6.78 30.00
CA MET A 108 13.90 -6.88 30.19
C MET A 108 14.32 -7.25 31.62
N GLY A 109 13.54 -6.82 32.63
CA GLY A 109 13.82 -7.12 34.03
C GLY A 109 13.65 -8.60 34.44
N GLU A 110 12.97 -9.39 33.58
CA GLU A 110 12.67 -10.81 33.83
C GLU A 110 13.49 -11.74 32.92
N MET A 111 14.34 -11.19 32.03
CA MET A 111 15.12 -11.93 31.05
C MET A 111 16.45 -12.43 31.62
N SER A 112 16.92 -13.56 31.13
CA SER A 112 18.31 -14.01 31.29
C SER A 112 19.30 -13.07 30.58
N GLU A 113 20.59 -13.13 30.90
CA GLU A 113 21.62 -12.30 30.26
C GLU A 113 21.67 -12.46 28.73
N ASP A 114 21.53 -13.69 28.24
CA ASP A 114 21.52 -13.97 26.78
C ASP A 114 20.27 -13.41 26.09
N GLU A 115 19.10 -13.50 26.73
CA GLU A 115 17.84 -12.94 26.21
C GLU A 115 17.89 -11.41 26.24
N MET A 116 18.42 -10.83 27.29
CA MET A 116 18.59 -9.38 27.41
C MET A 116 19.50 -8.82 26.32
N THR A 117 20.62 -9.49 26.02
CA THR A 117 21.53 -9.09 24.94
C THR A 117 20.80 -9.07 23.59
N LYS A 118 20.06 -10.12 23.26
CA LYS A 118 19.26 -10.19 22.01
C LYS A 118 18.16 -9.13 21.98
N ALA A 119 17.48 -8.89 23.10
CA ALA A 119 16.45 -7.86 23.21
C ALA A 119 17.04 -6.46 22.98
N LEU A 120 18.22 -6.15 23.53
CA LEU A 120 18.91 -4.88 23.31
C LEU A 120 19.32 -4.70 21.84
N GLU A 121 19.85 -5.72 21.18
CA GLU A 121 20.17 -5.68 19.74
C GLU A 121 18.90 -5.45 18.90
N ARG A 122 17.81 -6.13 19.25
CA ARG A 122 16.54 -5.98 18.54
C ARG A 122 15.94 -4.60 18.73
N THR A 123 15.92 -4.06 19.96
CA THR A 123 15.41 -2.70 20.23
C THR A 123 16.24 -1.63 19.54
N ALA A 124 17.57 -1.76 19.51
CA ALA A 124 18.43 -0.86 18.74
C ALA A 124 18.10 -0.89 17.24
N THR A 125 17.92 -2.08 16.67
CA THR A 125 17.53 -2.24 15.26
C THR A 125 16.17 -1.58 14.97
N ILE A 126 15.18 -1.77 15.86
CA ILE A 126 13.86 -1.15 15.71
C ILE A 126 13.98 0.37 15.80
N GLN A 127 14.73 0.89 16.78
CA GLN A 127 14.93 2.33 16.94
C GLN A 127 15.52 2.97 15.70
N ASP A 128 16.56 2.36 15.11
CA ASP A 128 17.17 2.82 13.86
C ASP A 128 16.16 2.82 12.70
N MET A 129 15.28 1.81 12.62
CA MET A 129 14.22 1.74 11.60
C MET A 129 13.16 2.82 11.80
N LEU A 130 12.72 3.08 13.03
CA LEU A 130 11.76 4.13 13.37
C LEU A 130 12.32 5.50 12.99
N ASP A 131 13.57 5.79 13.34
CA ASP A 131 14.25 7.05 13.03
C ASP A 131 14.42 7.24 11.53
N HIS A 132 14.91 6.22 10.83
CA HIS A 132 15.15 6.27 9.37
C HIS A 132 13.85 6.48 8.57
N ASN A 133 12.75 5.87 9.01
CA ASN A 133 11.45 6.02 8.35
C ASN A 133 10.64 7.24 8.82
N GLY A 134 11.20 8.03 9.76
CA GLY A 134 10.60 9.27 10.24
C GLY A 134 9.32 9.04 11.04
N PHE A 135 9.31 8.03 11.90
CA PHE A 135 8.18 7.66 12.76
C PHE A 135 7.62 8.85 13.53
N TYR A 136 8.48 9.64 14.14
CA TYR A 136 8.09 10.80 14.95
C TYR A 136 7.52 11.97 14.14
N MET A 137 7.58 11.89 12.80
CA MET A 137 7.05 12.89 11.88
C MET A 137 5.78 12.43 11.15
N ILE A 138 5.23 11.25 11.50
CA ILE A 138 4.07 10.66 10.81
C ILE A 138 2.89 11.63 10.81
N ASP A 139 2.54 12.22 11.95
CA ASP A 139 1.39 13.13 12.02
C ASP A 139 1.59 14.37 11.15
N ALA A 140 2.81 14.90 11.07
CA ALA A 140 3.13 16.02 10.18
C ALA A 140 3.00 15.61 8.70
N LYS A 141 3.46 14.42 8.31
CA LYS A 141 3.30 13.89 6.95
C LYS A 141 1.83 13.68 6.59
N VAL A 142 1.04 13.13 7.52
CA VAL A 142 -0.40 12.97 7.35
C VAL A 142 -1.09 14.31 7.12
N GLU A 143 -0.78 15.32 7.94
CA GLU A 143 -1.32 16.69 7.79
C GLU A 143 -0.91 17.33 6.45
N GLU A 144 0.32 17.15 6.01
CA GLU A 144 0.83 17.68 4.75
C GLU A 144 0.10 17.11 3.55
N VAL A 145 -0.01 15.76 3.46
CA VAL A 145 -0.68 15.08 2.36
C VAL A 145 -2.18 15.38 2.36
N ALA A 146 -2.80 15.39 3.54
CA ALA A 146 -4.20 15.73 3.69
C ALA A 146 -4.50 17.17 3.25
N ALA A 147 -3.63 18.13 3.58
CA ALA A 147 -3.74 19.50 3.13
C ALA A 147 -3.64 19.60 1.60
N GLY A 148 -2.67 18.92 0.98
CA GLY A 148 -2.47 18.88 -0.47
C GLY A 148 -3.69 18.37 -1.25
N LEU A 149 -4.48 17.47 -0.65
CA LEU A 149 -5.71 16.92 -1.24
C LEU A 149 -7.00 17.63 -0.79
N GLY A 150 -6.88 18.71 0.00
CA GLY A 150 -8.03 19.46 0.51
C GLY A 150 -8.89 18.68 1.52
N LEU A 151 -8.28 17.73 2.25
CA LEU A 151 -8.96 17.00 3.32
C LEU A 151 -8.95 17.77 4.65
N ARG A 152 -8.09 18.77 4.80
CA ARG A 152 -8.03 19.62 5.99
C ARG A 152 -9.35 20.36 6.22
N ASP A 153 -9.98 20.85 5.15
CA ASP A 153 -11.26 21.55 5.21
C ASP A 153 -12.44 20.60 5.56
N VAL A 154 -12.26 19.32 5.31
CA VAL A 154 -13.25 18.28 5.68
C VAL A 154 -13.18 17.98 7.19
N GLY A 155 -11.99 18.13 7.79
CA GLY A 155 -11.69 17.79 9.17
C GLY A 155 -11.16 16.36 9.32
N LEU A 156 -9.91 16.22 9.77
CA LEU A 156 -9.25 14.90 9.84
C LEU A 156 -9.83 13.97 10.92
N ASP A 157 -10.55 14.52 11.88
CA ASP A 157 -11.17 13.76 12.96
C ASP A 157 -12.62 13.34 12.62
N LYS A 158 -13.06 13.62 11.37
CA LYS A 158 -14.37 13.20 10.88
C LYS A 158 -14.37 11.70 10.56
N ASP A 159 -15.47 11.01 10.91
CA ASP A 159 -15.68 9.60 10.57
C ASP A 159 -15.78 9.42 9.05
N VAL A 160 -15.10 8.39 8.53
CA VAL A 160 -15.06 8.11 7.09
C VAL A 160 -16.41 7.65 6.53
N THR A 161 -17.35 7.23 7.37
CA THR A 161 -18.71 6.88 6.94
C THR A 161 -19.52 8.09 6.48
N ASP A 162 -19.21 9.28 7.02
CA ASP A 162 -19.88 10.54 6.73
C ASP A 162 -19.33 11.27 5.50
N LEU A 163 -18.38 10.65 4.79
CA LEU A 163 -17.74 11.24 3.63
C LEU A 163 -18.55 11.04 2.36
N SER A 164 -18.57 12.06 1.51
CA SER A 164 -19.03 11.91 0.12
C SER A 164 -18.11 10.96 -0.67
N GLY A 165 -18.61 10.42 -1.79
CA GLY A 165 -17.81 9.54 -2.66
C GLY A 165 -16.48 10.17 -3.08
N GLY A 166 -16.48 11.44 -3.48
CA GLY A 166 -15.27 12.17 -3.84
C GLY A 166 -14.31 12.36 -2.68
N GLN A 167 -14.82 12.61 -1.46
CA GLN A 167 -13.99 12.70 -0.26
C GLN A 167 -13.35 11.35 0.10
N ARG A 168 -14.10 10.24 -0.01
CA ARG A 168 -13.56 8.87 0.18
C ARG A 168 -12.43 8.57 -0.79
N THR A 169 -12.62 8.89 -2.06
CA THR A 169 -11.56 8.73 -3.07
C THR A 169 -10.30 9.50 -2.71
N LYS A 170 -10.44 10.75 -2.22
CA LYS A 170 -9.30 11.56 -1.76
C LYS A 170 -8.58 10.93 -0.56
N VAL A 171 -9.32 10.36 0.41
CA VAL A 171 -8.73 9.67 1.56
C VAL A 171 -7.95 8.43 1.12
N LEU A 172 -8.50 7.61 0.22
CA LEU A 172 -7.80 6.45 -0.35
C LEU A 172 -6.55 6.85 -1.11
N LEU A 173 -6.62 7.93 -1.90
CA LEU A 173 -5.45 8.46 -2.60
C LEU A 173 -4.39 9.00 -1.63
N ALA A 174 -4.81 9.71 -0.57
CA ALA A 174 -3.90 10.21 0.46
C ALA A 174 -3.15 9.07 1.16
N LYS A 175 -3.88 8.01 1.56
CA LYS A 175 -3.29 6.82 2.16
C LYS A 175 -2.26 6.19 1.22
N LEU A 176 -2.61 6.01 -0.04
CA LEU A 176 -1.73 5.42 -1.05
C LEU A 176 -0.46 6.26 -1.27
N LEU A 177 -0.57 7.60 -1.28
CA LEU A 177 0.59 8.49 -1.38
C LEU A 177 1.50 8.40 -0.14
N LEU A 178 0.92 8.24 1.05
CA LEU A 178 1.66 8.07 2.30
C LEU A 178 2.42 6.73 2.34
N GLU A 179 1.91 5.68 1.70
CA GLU A 179 2.60 4.40 1.53
C GLU A 179 3.84 4.51 0.64
N THR A 180 4.00 5.62 -0.08
CA THR A 180 5.14 5.91 -0.98
C THR A 180 5.49 4.74 -1.91
N PRO A 181 4.55 4.27 -2.77
CA PRO A 181 4.81 3.18 -3.68
C PRO A 181 5.82 3.56 -4.76
N ASP A 182 6.56 2.57 -5.28
CA ASP A 182 7.51 2.76 -6.38
C ASP A 182 6.80 2.86 -7.73
N ILE A 183 5.57 2.36 -7.81
CA ILE A 183 4.64 2.46 -8.93
C ILE A 183 3.21 2.64 -8.40
N LEU A 184 2.47 3.50 -9.07
CA LEU A 184 1.08 3.83 -8.78
C LEU A 184 0.22 3.51 -10.01
#